data_61d0aebe8d285449a3b68db0aa608a87
#
_entry.id   61d0aebe8d285449a3b68db0aa608a87
#
_cell.length_a   1.000
_cell.length_b   1.000
_cell.length_c   1.000
_cell.angle_alpha   90.00
_cell.angle_beta   90.00
_cell.angle_gamma   90.00
#
_symmetry.space_group_name_H-M   'P 1'
#
loop_
_entity.id
_entity.type
_entity.pdbx_description
1 polymer ?
#
loop_
_entity_poly.entity_id
_entity_poly.type
_entity_poly.pdbx_seq_one_letter_code
_entity_poly.pdbx_strand_id
1 'polypeptide(L)'
;MTFDARVAGTTAADWDATGRLGALPTLRWEHAAGLLVVAAHPDDETLGAGGLIRAAAERGRPIRVVVVTDGSPDGDAEVSRVRRAELVDAVGLLASDAAVDVWGYRDAATGTQRDALRDDLAALLEATPADWLIAAPWPADGHHDHEVVGELVAEVAAGRTLVSYPIWMWHWARPDDEIVPWSRMVAIDVDAEAKRRALERYPSQTAGADPLLRPELLAHFLRDREVVVADALPREYFDATYAQHDDPWGFTDRWYERRKRAVTLASLPHERYARALEVGCSIGVLTEDLTGRVDDLLAVDISPTAMERARARLGDRARVERFDVRDGFPAGEYDLIVISEVGYYLTREPLRRFLDAARAALAPDGVLVCCHWRHPVRDYPLRGDEVHDEVRALGLPRLVEHREDDFVLEVFARDPRSVAARSGLA
;
A
#
# COMPACT_ATOMS: atom_id res chain seq x y z
N MET A 1 -1.27 -7.68 -19.68
CA MET A 1 -1.36 -6.92 -20.96
C MET A 1 0.00 -6.97 -21.62
N THR A 2 0.13 -7.40 -22.86
CA THR A 2 1.43 -7.40 -23.57
C THR A 2 1.56 -6.10 -24.34
N PHE A 3 2.52 -5.27 -24.00
CA PHE A 3 2.92 -4.08 -24.74
C PHE A 3 4.20 -4.38 -25.55
N ASP A 4 4.44 -3.61 -26.61
CA ASP A 4 5.67 -3.69 -27.38
C ASP A 4 6.52 -2.44 -27.10
N ALA A 5 7.63 -2.63 -26.39
CA ALA A 5 8.57 -1.56 -26.06
C ALA A 5 9.18 -0.83 -27.28
N ARG A 6 9.05 -1.41 -28.47
CA ARG A 6 9.56 -0.84 -29.72
C ARG A 6 8.59 0.07 -30.43
N VAL A 7 7.30 0.03 -30.04
CA VAL A 7 6.26 0.95 -30.56
C VAL A 7 6.35 2.25 -29.78
N ALA A 8 5.99 3.37 -30.42
CA ALA A 8 5.91 4.66 -29.72
C ALA A 8 4.84 4.60 -28.61
N GLY A 9 5.28 4.86 -27.37
CA GLY A 9 4.41 4.90 -26.20
C GLY A 9 3.94 6.32 -25.87
N THR A 10 3.31 6.47 -24.71
CA THR A 10 2.96 7.76 -24.11
C THR A 10 4.22 8.51 -23.75
N THR A 11 4.35 9.77 -24.17
CA THR A 11 5.57 10.54 -23.93
C THR A 11 5.62 11.15 -22.52
N ALA A 12 6.80 11.49 -22.05
CA ALA A 12 6.97 12.23 -20.78
C ALA A 12 6.18 13.55 -20.80
N ALA A 13 6.14 14.24 -21.97
CA ALA A 13 5.38 15.48 -22.13
C ALA A 13 3.86 15.28 -21.99
N ASP A 14 3.30 14.14 -22.44
CA ASP A 14 1.87 13.83 -22.27
C ASP A 14 1.52 13.68 -20.78
N TRP A 15 2.41 13.03 -19.99
CA TRP A 15 2.25 12.90 -18.56
C TRP A 15 2.36 14.24 -17.84
N ASP A 16 3.35 15.08 -18.22
CA ASP A 16 3.61 16.38 -17.60
C ASP A 16 2.49 17.37 -17.91
N ALA A 17 1.88 17.30 -19.11
CA ALA A 17 0.77 18.15 -19.51
C ALA A 17 -0.47 18.02 -18.62
N THR A 18 -0.61 16.91 -17.87
CA THR A 18 -1.71 16.74 -16.91
C THR A 18 -1.61 17.64 -15.69
N GLY A 19 -0.40 18.14 -15.36
CA GLY A 19 -0.08 18.84 -14.11
C GLY A 19 -0.15 17.98 -12.86
N ARG A 20 -0.62 16.70 -12.96
CA ARG A 20 -0.83 15.81 -11.81
C ARG A 20 0.47 15.41 -11.14
N LEU A 21 1.54 15.16 -11.92
CA LEU A 21 2.84 14.74 -11.38
C LEU A 21 3.44 15.78 -10.43
N GLY A 22 3.32 17.08 -10.75
CA GLY A 22 3.78 18.15 -9.88
C GLY A 22 2.96 18.31 -8.59
N ALA A 23 1.71 17.86 -8.61
CA ALA A 23 0.78 17.94 -7.47
C ALA A 23 0.83 16.70 -6.55
N LEU A 24 1.62 15.67 -6.87
CA LEU A 24 1.69 14.45 -6.05
C LEU A 24 2.20 14.78 -4.64
N PRO A 25 1.63 14.12 -3.60
CA PRO A 25 2.14 14.25 -2.24
C PRO A 25 3.57 13.74 -2.15
N THR A 26 4.32 14.26 -1.18
CA THR A 26 5.68 13.79 -0.91
C THR A 26 5.64 12.48 -0.13
N LEU A 27 6.43 11.49 -0.57
CA LEU A 27 6.62 10.23 0.16
C LEU A 27 7.20 10.53 1.55
N ARG A 28 6.53 10.06 2.58
CA ARG A 28 6.98 10.14 3.96
C ARG A 28 7.66 8.85 4.37
N TRP A 29 8.96 8.92 4.59
CA TRP A 29 9.78 7.79 4.98
C TRP A 29 10.91 8.16 5.94
N GLU A 30 10.76 9.30 6.62
CA GLU A 30 11.77 9.85 7.54
C GLU A 30 12.10 8.88 8.68
N HIS A 31 11.15 8.06 9.09
CA HIS A 31 11.29 7.05 10.14
C HIS A 31 11.96 5.75 9.67
N ALA A 32 12.10 5.53 8.36
CA ALA A 32 12.76 4.32 7.87
C ALA A 32 14.27 4.35 8.23
N ALA A 33 14.76 3.28 8.86
CA ALA A 33 16.17 3.20 9.28
C ALA A 33 17.11 2.77 8.14
N GLY A 34 16.57 2.22 7.05
CA GLY A 34 17.33 1.79 5.88
C GLY A 34 16.44 1.65 4.65
N LEU A 35 17.03 1.22 3.53
CA LEU A 35 16.36 1.00 2.25
C LEU A 35 16.74 -0.36 1.67
N LEU A 36 15.74 -1.18 1.37
CA LEU A 36 15.88 -2.36 0.52
C LEU A 36 15.22 -2.08 -0.84
N VAL A 37 15.98 -2.19 -1.91
CA VAL A 37 15.44 -2.16 -3.28
C VAL A 37 15.50 -3.56 -3.86
N VAL A 38 14.36 -4.07 -4.29
CA VAL A 38 14.25 -5.31 -5.07
C VAL A 38 13.97 -4.92 -6.50
N ALA A 39 14.74 -5.41 -7.46
CA ALA A 39 14.58 -5.16 -8.88
C ALA A 39 14.44 -6.47 -9.66
N ALA A 40 13.70 -6.45 -10.76
CA ALA A 40 13.58 -7.63 -11.61
C ALA A 40 14.83 -7.81 -12.46
N HIS A 41 15.32 -6.73 -13.07
CA HIS A 41 16.50 -6.75 -13.97
C HIS A 41 17.53 -5.70 -13.55
N PRO A 42 18.80 -5.87 -13.96
CA PRO A 42 19.81 -4.82 -13.80
C PRO A 42 19.44 -3.59 -14.66
N ASP A 43 19.15 -2.48 -14.08
CA ASP A 43 18.71 -1.14 -14.51
C ASP A 43 17.41 -0.67 -13.85
N ASP A 44 16.49 -1.57 -13.49
CA ASP A 44 15.20 -1.24 -12.85
C ASP A 44 15.39 -0.45 -11.56
N GLU A 45 16.38 -0.81 -10.73
CA GLU A 45 16.66 -0.14 -9.44
C GLU A 45 17.11 1.32 -9.65
N THR A 46 17.82 1.58 -10.74
CA THR A 46 18.24 2.95 -11.08
C THR A 46 17.10 3.72 -11.75
N LEU A 47 16.34 3.09 -12.63
CA LEU A 47 15.17 3.68 -13.27
C LEU A 47 14.09 4.04 -12.24
N GLY A 48 13.65 3.05 -11.47
CA GLY A 48 12.49 3.16 -10.60
C GLY A 48 12.77 3.69 -9.19
N ALA A 49 13.96 3.46 -8.64
CA ALA A 49 14.32 3.79 -7.27
C ALA A 49 15.68 4.50 -7.12
N GLY A 50 16.28 4.98 -8.21
CA GLY A 50 17.60 5.65 -8.16
C GLY A 50 17.59 6.91 -7.30
N GLY A 51 16.50 7.66 -7.29
CA GLY A 51 16.29 8.79 -6.39
C GLY A 51 16.18 8.37 -4.93
N LEU A 52 15.46 7.30 -4.62
CA LEU A 52 15.38 6.73 -3.26
C LEU A 52 16.75 6.26 -2.77
N ILE A 53 17.52 5.56 -3.62
CA ILE A 53 18.88 5.10 -3.32
C ILE A 53 19.77 6.32 -2.97
N ARG A 54 19.77 7.34 -3.81
CA ARG A 54 20.54 8.57 -3.57
C ARG A 54 20.12 9.28 -2.29
N ALA A 55 18.82 9.45 -2.09
CA ALA A 55 18.28 10.11 -0.90
C ALA A 55 18.54 9.32 0.41
N ALA A 56 18.60 7.98 0.36
CA ALA A 56 18.99 7.15 1.50
C ALA A 56 20.49 7.34 1.82
N ALA A 57 21.35 7.34 0.81
CA ALA A 57 22.79 7.56 0.96
C ALA A 57 23.08 8.93 1.59
N GLU A 58 22.43 9.99 1.12
CA GLU A 58 22.58 11.35 1.68
C GLU A 58 22.17 11.46 3.15
N ARG A 59 21.26 10.56 3.58
CA ARG A 59 20.84 10.46 4.99
C ARG A 59 21.71 9.51 5.83
N GLY A 60 22.76 8.93 5.21
CA GLY A 60 23.63 7.94 5.87
C GLY A 60 22.91 6.65 6.25
N ARG A 61 21.84 6.29 5.55
CA ARG A 61 21.07 5.07 5.80
C ARG A 61 21.70 3.87 5.09
N PRO A 62 21.72 2.68 5.71
CA PRO A 62 22.14 1.47 5.03
C PRO A 62 21.21 1.15 3.85
N ILE A 63 21.81 0.68 2.75
CA ILE A 63 21.10 0.38 1.52
C ILE A 63 21.49 -1.02 1.05
N ARG A 64 20.49 -1.80 0.69
CA ARG A 64 20.66 -3.08 -0.01
C ARG A 64 19.86 -3.07 -1.31
N VAL A 65 20.50 -3.45 -2.39
CA VAL A 65 19.91 -3.63 -3.71
C VAL A 65 19.99 -5.12 -4.06
N VAL A 66 18.85 -5.72 -4.35
CA VAL A 66 18.75 -7.12 -4.79
C VAL A 66 18.11 -7.15 -6.18
N VAL A 67 18.84 -7.67 -7.15
CA VAL A 67 18.34 -7.86 -8.51
C VAL A 67 18.06 -9.35 -8.72
N VAL A 68 16.83 -9.67 -9.08
CA VAL A 68 16.31 -11.05 -9.15
C VAL A 68 16.93 -11.80 -10.33
N THR A 69 16.90 -11.23 -11.53
CA THR A 69 17.47 -11.87 -12.72
C THR A 69 18.83 -11.28 -13.08
N ASP A 70 19.57 -11.99 -13.91
CA ASP A 70 20.83 -11.49 -14.44
C ASP A 70 20.66 -10.67 -15.74
N GLY A 71 19.42 -10.51 -16.20
CA GLY A 71 19.06 -9.76 -17.40
C GLY A 71 19.52 -10.42 -18.71
N SER A 72 19.72 -11.74 -18.69
CA SER A 72 20.09 -12.54 -19.88
C SER A 72 18.98 -13.56 -20.20
N PRO A 73 18.05 -13.28 -21.10
CA PRO A 73 16.94 -14.20 -21.41
C PRO A 73 17.44 -15.52 -22.01
N ASP A 74 18.54 -15.50 -22.75
CA ASP A 74 19.14 -16.69 -23.36
C ASP A 74 20.16 -17.40 -22.46
N GLY A 75 20.45 -16.83 -21.26
CA GLY A 75 21.45 -17.38 -20.34
C GLY A 75 22.90 -17.19 -20.79
N ASP A 76 23.19 -16.14 -21.58
CA ASP A 76 24.53 -15.80 -22.02
C ASP A 76 25.33 -15.21 -20.86
N ALA A 77 26.37 -15.93 -20.44
CA ALA A 77 27.23 -15.56 -19.31
C ALA A 77 27.98 -14.24 -19.52
N GLU A 78 28.28 -13.86 -20.74
CA GLU A 78 28.95 -12.59 -21.04
C GLU A 78 27.95 -11.42 -20.89
N VAL A 79 26.72 -11.57 -21.37
CA VAL A 79 25.64 -10.61 -21.16
C VAL A 79 25.41 -10.41 -19.67
N SER A 80 25.25 -11.49 -18.90
CA SER A 80 25.06 -11.44 -17.44
C SER A 80 26.21 -10.72 -16.74
N ARG A 81 27.43 -11.00 -17.16
CA ARG A 81 28.63 -10.35 -16.60
C ARG A 81 28.67 -8.85 -16.88
N VAL A 82 28.36 -8.45 -18.11
CA VAL A 82 28.31 -7.04 -18.52
C VAL A 82 27.24 -6.30 -17.72
N ARG A 83 25.99 -6.80 -17.71
CA ARG A 83 24.88 -6.16 -17.01
C ARG A 83 25.12 -6.04 -15.50
N ARG A 84 25.73 -7.07 -14.89
CA ARG A 84 26.12 -7.01 -13.48
C ARG A 84 27.18 -5.93 -13.21
N ALA A 85 28.15 -5.76 -14.09
CA ALA A 85 29.16 -4.71 -13.93
C ALA A 85 28.55 -3.31 -14.06
N GLU A 86 27.67 -3.11 -15.03
CA GLU A 86 26.92 -1.87 -15.24
C GLU A 86 26.06 -1.51 -13.99
N LEU A 87 25.35 -2.48 -13.43
CA LEU A 87 24.57 -2.35 -12.20
C LEU A 87 25.44 -1.86 -11.03
N VAL A 88 26.56 -2.53 -10.77
CA VAL A 88 27.46 -2.18 -9.67
C VAL A 88 28.03 -0.76 -9.85
N ASP A 89 28.39 -0.39 -11.07
CA ASP A 89 28.90 0.94 -11.39
C ASP A 89 27.82 2.01 -11.22
N ALA A 90 26.58 1.75 -11.66
CA ALA A 90 25.45 2.67 -11.54
C ALA A 90 25.07 2.91 -10.08
N VAL A 91 24.84 1.84 -9.32
CA VAL A 91 24.50 1.92 -7.89
C VAL A 91 25.64 2.57 -7.11
N GLY A 92 26.91 2.26 -7.44
CA GLY A 92 28.09 2.88 -6.82
C GLY A 92 28.16 4.41 -6.99
N LEU A 93 27.61 4.96 -8.08
CA LEU A 93 27.47 6.42 -8.26
C LEU A 93 26.38 7.04 -7.41
N LEU A 94 25.30 6.30 -7.13
CA LEU A 94 24.19 6.77 -6.30
C LEU A 94 24.51 6.62 -4.80
N ALA A 95 25.15 5.48 -4.43
CA ALA A 95 25.43 5.11 -3.05
C ALA A 95 26.67 4.18 -3.02
N SER A 96 27.83 4.72 -2.69
CA SER A 96 29.13 3.96 -2.72
C SER A 96 29.17 2.78 -1.76
N ASP A 97 28.37 2.83 -0.69
CA ASP A 97 28.38 1.84 0.41
C ASP A 97 27.16 0.87 0.32
N ALA A 98 26.37 0.95 -0.76
CA ALA A 98 25.24 0.06 -0.95
C ALA A 98 25.70 -1.40 -1.17
N ALA A 99 25.05 -2.35 -0.48
CA ALA A 99 25.22 -3.76 -0.78
C ALA A 99 24.41 -4.12 -2.03
N VAL A 100 25.03 -4.80 -3.00
CA VAL A 100 24.38 -5.19 -4.26
C VAL A 100 24.50 -6.71 -4.45
N ASP A 101 23.35 -7.36 -4.56
CA ASP A 101 23.23 -8.79 -4.82
C ASP A 101 22.50 -9.04 -6.15
N VAL A 102 22.97 -10.00 -6.95
CA VAL A 102 22.25 -10.51 -8.13
C VAL A 102 22.00 -12.00 -7.94
N TRP A 103 20.73 -12.40 -7.94
CA TRP A 103 20.37 -13.78 -7.62
C TRP A 103 20.47 -14.75 -8.79
N GLY A 104 20.39 -14.25 -10.02
CA GLY A 104 20.57 -15.06 -11.23
C GLY A 104 19.38 -15.95 -11.56
N TYR A 105 18.16 -15.58 -11.14
CA TYR A 105 16.95 -16.16 -11.72
C TYR A 105 16.92 -15.88 -13.23
N ARG A 106 16.28 -16.77 -13.97
CA ARG A 106 16.22 -16.64 -15.42
C ARG A 106 15.30 -15.49 -15.82
N ASP A 107 15.83 -14.57 -16.63
CA ASP A 107 15.06 -13.49 -17.23
C ASP A 107 13.93 -14.02 -18.10
N ALA A 108 12.80 -13.33 -18.14
CA ALA A 108 11.53 -13.69 -18.79
C ALA A 108 10.91 -15.03 -18.29
N ALA A 109 11.39 -15.57 -17.17
CA ALA A 109 10.94 -16.87 -16.66
C ALA A 109 10.68 -16.92 -15.15
N THR A 110 10.64 -15.78 -14.46
CA THR A 110 10.40 -15.70 -13.01
C THR A 110 9.09 -16.38 -12.59
N GLY A 111 8.06 -16.32 -13.42
CA GLY A 111 6.78 -16.98 -13.17
C GLY A 111 6.87 -18.51 -13.06
N THR A 112 7.82 -19.15 -13.74
CA THR A 112 8.05 -20.60 -13.65
C THR A 112 8.82 -21.00 -12.40
N GLN A 113 9.45 -20.05 -11.74
CA GLN A 113 10.26 -20.22 -10.53
C GLN A 113 9.61 -19.55 -9.30
N ARG A 114 8.31 -19.26 -9.39
CA ARG A 114 7.57 -18.42 -8.43
C ARG A 114 7.71 -18.89 -6.99
N ASP A 115 7.63 -20.20 -6.73
CA ASP A 115 7.70 -20.74 -5.37
C ASP A 115 9.11 -20.58 -4.76
N ALA A 116 10.14 -20.90 -5.51
CA ALA A 116 11.53 -20.72 -5.06
C ALA A 116 11.85 -19.22 -4.85
N LEU A 117 11.39 -18.37 -5.76
CA LEU A 117 11.60 -16.92 -5.65
C LEU A 117 10.84 -16.35 -4.43
N ARG A 118 9.63 -16.84 -4.13
CA ARG A 118 8.90 -16.45 -2.92
C ARG A 118 9.67 -16.80 -1.66
N ASP A 119 10.22 -18.02 -1.59
CA ASP A 119 10.97 -18.48 -0.41
C ASP A 119 12.25 -17.66 -0.21
N ASP A 120 12.98 -17.34 -1.28
CA ASP A 120 14.17 -16.50 -1.21
C ASP A 120 13.84 -15.05 -0.83
N LEU A 121 12.73 -14.49 -1.35
CA LEU A 121 12.25 -13.15 -0.97
C LEU A 121 11.79 -13.13 0.49
N ALA A 122 11.13 -14.17 0.97
CA ALA A 122 10.74 -14.27 2.38
C ALA A 122 11.96 -14.31 3.30
N ALA A 123 12.98 -15.10 2.96
CA ALA A 123 14.25 -15.15 3.70
C ALA A 123 15.00 -13.81 3.67
N LEU A 124 15.02 -13.12 2.52
CA LEU A 124 15.59 -11.78 2.40
C LEU A 124 14.91 -10.80 3.36
N LEU A 125 13.58 -10.80 3.37
CA LEU A 125 12.81 -9.89 4.20
C LEU A 125 12.92 -10.24 5.69
N GLU A 126 12.98 -11.50 6.06
CA GLU A 126 13.24 -11.91 7.45
C GLU A 126 14.62 -11.41 7.94
N ALA A 127 15.62 -11.41 7.07
CA ALA A 127 16.97 -10.92 7.39
C ALA A 127 17.10 -9.38 7.35
N THR A 128 16.11 -8.67 6.80
CA THR A 128 16.11 -7.20 6.69
C THR A 128 15.42 -6.60 7.92
N PRO A 129 15.96 -5.57 8.61
CA PRO A 129 15.29 -4.93 9.74
C PRO A 129 13.88 -4.45 9.42
N ALA A 130 12.96 -4.56 10.39
CA ALA A 130 11.53 -4.30 10.16
C ALA A 130 11.21 -2.84 9.81
N ASP A 131 12.04 -1.90 10.24
CA ASP A 131 11.93 -0.46 10.06
C ASP A 131 12.58 0.06 8.75
N TRP A 132 13.00 -0.84 7.85
CA TRP A 132 13.47 -0.44 6.53
C TRP A 132 12.31 -0.19 5.56
N LEU A 133 12.47 0.83 4.70
CA LEU A 133 11.61 1.00 3.52
C LEU A 133 11.98 -0.06 2.48
N ILE A 134 10.97 -0.68 1.90
CA ILE A 134 11.11 -1.61 0.78
C ILE A 134 10.61 -0.92 -0.48
N ALA A 135 11.40 -0.97 -1.57
CA ALA A 135 10.98 -0.54 -2.90
C ALA A 135 11.07 -1.72 -3.86
N ALA A 136 10.03 -1.97 -4.64
CA ALA A 136 9.94 -3.09 -5.58
C ALA A 136 9.22 -2.68 -6.87
N PRO A 137 9.29 -3.47 -7.96
CA PRO A 137 8.51 -3.19 -9.17
C PRO A 137 7.01 -3.15 -8.90
N TRP A 138 6.29 -2.31 -9.65
CA TRP A 138 4.85 -2.25 -9.51
C TRP A 138 4.17 -3.51 -10.09
N PRO A 139 3.26 -4.17 -9.33
CA PRO A 139 2.65 -5.44 -9.75
C PRO A 139 1.76 -5.36 -11.01
N ALA A 140 1.40 -4.16 -11.47
CA ALA A 140 0.63 -3.95 -12.69
C ALA A 140 1.42 -3.19 -13.76
N ASP A 141 2.74 -3.35 -13.78
CA ASP A 141 3.65 -2.62 -14.67
C ASP A 141 3.57 -3.05 -16.15
N GLY A 142 2.95 -4.20 -16.43
CA GLY A 142 2.80 -4.75 -17.78
C GLY A 142 3.97 -5.61 -18.25
N HIS A 143 5.07 -5.66 -17.51
CA HIS A 143 6.19 -6.58 -17.74
C HIS A 143 6.06 -7.79 -16.82
N HIS A 144 6.08 -9.00 -17.39
CA HIS A 144 5.81 -10.23 -16.62
C HIS A 144 6.69 -10.39 -15.38
N ASP A 145 8.00 -10.19 -15.50
CA ASP A 145 8.91 -10.35 -14.36
C ASP A 145 8.70 -9.26 -13.30
N HIS A 146 8.35 -8.02 -13.69
CA HIS A 146 7.98 -6.96 -12.75
C HIS A 146 6.72 -7.32 -11.98
N GLU A 147 5.71 -7.83 -12.68
CA GLU A 147 4.45 -8.27 -12.05
C GLU A 147 4.72 -9.38 -11.04
N VAL A 148 5.46 -10.43 -11.43
CA VAL A 148 5.78 -11.55 -10.53
C VAL A 148 6.60 -11.10 -9.33
N VAL A 149 7.68 -10.34 -9.54
CA VAL A 149 8.54 -9.87 -8.45
C VAL A 149 7.75 -8.92 -7.53
N GLY A 150 7.02 -7.97 -8.10
CA GLY A 150 6.21 -7.01 -7.35
C GLY A 150 5.11 -7.67 -6.51
N GLU A 151 4.39 -8.65 -7.09
CA GLU A 151 3.38 -9.43 -6.37
C GLU A 151 3.99 -10.22 -5.22
N LEU A 152 5.10 -10.92 -5.46
CA LEU A 152 5.76 -11.74 -4.44
C LEU A 152 6.34 -10.89 -3.31
N VAL A 153 6.97 -9.74 -3.63
CA VAL A 153 7.45 -8.82 -2.61
C VAL A 153 6.28 -8.31 -1.78
N ALA A 154 5.16 -7.92 -2.40
CA ALA A 154 3.97 -7.49 -1.67
C ALA A 154 3.41 -8.60 -0.77
N GLU A 155 3.40 -9.86 -1.25
CA GLU A 155 2.96 -11.04 -0.48
C GLU A 155 3.83 -11.26 0.77
N VAL A 156 5.17 -11.18 0.64
CA VAL A 156 6.09 -11.51 1.74
C VAL A 156 6.49 -10.31 2.60
N ALA A 157 6.21 -9.08 2.16
CA ALA A 157 6.56 -7.85 2.90
C ALA A 157 5.72 -7.61 4.16
N ALA A 158 5.21 -8.65 4.78
CA ALA A 158 4.30 -8.61 5.92
C ALA A 158 4.74 -7.63 7.03
N GLY A 159 3.92 -6.60 7.30
CA GLY A 159 4.16 -5.62 8.36
C GLY A 159 5.20 -4.55 8.06
N ARG A 160 5.61 -4.37 6.80
CA ARG A 160 6.67 -3.45 6.40
C ARG A 160 6.15 -2.34 5.50
N THR A 161 6.82 -1.20 5.53
CA THR A 161 6.52 -0.10 4.60
C THR A 161 7.04 -0.46 3.21
N LEU A 162 6.12 -0.63 2.26
CA LEU A 162 6.39 -0.97 0.88
C LEU A 162 5.96 0.18 -0.04
N VAL A 163 6.80 0.48 -1.01
CA VAL A 163 6.44 1.29 -2.18
C VAL A 163 6.77 0.52 -3.45
N SER A 164 5.99 0.73 -4.49
CA SER A 164 6.23 0.10 -5.79
C SER A 164 6.57 1.14 -6.83
N TYR A 165 7.58 0.90 -7.65
CA TYR A 165 7.96 1.82 -8.71
C TYR A 165 7.50 1.29 -10.07
N PRO A 166 6.75 2.10 -10.85
CA PRO A 166 6.37 1.77 -12.22
C PRO A 166 7.52 2.10 -13.18
N ILE A 167 7.76 1.22 -14.16
CA ILE A 167 8.73 1.41 -15.23
C ILE A 167 8.03 1.44 -16.59
N TRP A 168 7.43 0.34 -16.98
CA TRP A 168 6.79 0.23 -18.28
C TRP A 168 5.41 0.87 -18.34
N MET A 169 4.74 1.04 -17.20
CA MET A 169 3.48 1.77 -17.15
C MET A 169 3.58 3.15 -17.82
N TRP A 170 4.69 3.87 -17.61
CA TRP A 170 4.89 5.18 -18.23
C TRP A 170 4.85 5.15 -19.74
N HIS A 171 5.24 4.03 -20.35
CA HIS A 171 5.29 3.83 -21.77
C HIS A 171 3.93 3.44 -22.35
N TRP A 172 3.27 2.43 -21.77
CA TRP A 172 2.07 1.85 -22.38
C TRP A 172 0.76 2.47 -21.88
N ALA A 173 0.69 2.98 -20.66
CA ALA A 173 -0.51 3.58 -20.11
C ALA A 173 -0.66 5.04 -20.54
N ARG A 174 -1.90 5.51 -20.53
CA ARG A 174 -2.23 6.92 -20.70
C ARG A 174 -2.60 7.53 -19.35
N PRO A 175 -2.36 8.85 -19.13
CA PRO A 175 -2.67 9.50 -17.87
C PRO A 175 -4.13 9.36 -17.40
N ASP A 176 -5.07 9.16 -18.31
CA ASP A 176 -6.50 9.04 -17.99
C ASP A 176 -6.98 7.58 -17.88
N ASP A 177 -6.11 6.61 -18.09
CA ASP A 177 -6.45 5.19 -17.92
C ASP A 177 -6.78 4.88 -16.46
N GLU A 178 -7.81 4.07 -16.24
CA GLU A 178 -8.26 3.69 -14.90
C GLU A 178 -7.22 2.89 -14.10
N ILE A 179 -6.32 2.21 -14.80
CA ILE A 179 -5.25 1.44 -14.15
C ILE A 179 -4.19 2.32 -13.47
N VAL A 180 -4.07 3.59 -13.87
CA VAL A 180 -3.08 4.51 -13.30
C VAL A 180 -3.49 4.89 -11.88
N PRO A 181 -2.73 4.49 -10.85
CA PRO A 181 -3.14 4.59 -9.46
C PRO A 181 -2.84 5.98 -8.86
N TRP A 182 -3.35 7.05 -9.48
CA TRP A 182 -3.07 8.44 -9.11
C TRP A 182 -3.24 8.74 -7.61
N SER A 183 -4.28 8.19 -6.99
CA SER A 183 -4.59 8.42 -5.58
C SER A 183 -3.56 7.81 -4.62
N ARG A 184 -2.78 6.83 -5.08
CA ARG A 184 -1.70 6.17 -4.32
C ARG A 184 -0.31 6.59 -4.78
N MET A 185 -0.19 7.35 -5.85
CA MET A 185 1.08 7.89 -6.29
C MET A 185 1.59 8.94 -5.31
N VAL A 186 2.84 8.82 -4.93
CA VAL A 186 3.60 9.77 -4.14
C VAL A 186 4.96 10.00 -4.80
N ALA A 187 5.62 11.10 -4.49
CA ALA A 187 6.89 11.40 -5.14
C ALA A 187 7.93 11.86 -4.12
N ILE A 188 9.19 11.70 -4.47
CA ILE A 188 10.33 12.30 -3.76
C ILE A 188 11.06 13.26 -4.69
N ASP A 189 11.63 14.31 -4.13
CA ASP A 189 12.55 15.16 -4.86
C ASP A 189 13.88 14.43 -5.03
N VAL A 190 14.47 14.48 -6.22
CA VAL A 190 15.66 13.72 -6.56
C VAL A 190 16.74 14.59 -7.20
N ASP A 191 18.01 14.20 -7.02
CA ASP A 191 19.12 14.71 -7.81
C ASP A 191 19.07 14.06 -9.22
N ALA A 192 18.34 14.72 -10.13
CA ALA A 192 18.17 14.24 -11.51
C ALA A 192 19.52 14.08 -12.24
N GLU A 193 20.50 14.91 -11.91
CA GLU A 193 21.85 14.83 -12.51
C GLU A 193 22.62 13.60 -12.02
N ALA A 194 22.55 13.28 -10.73
CA ALA A 194 23.15 12.06 -10.20
C ALA A 194 22.48 10.81 -10.81
N LYS A 195 21.15 10.81 -10.91
CA LYS A 195 20.39 9.72 -11.54
C LYS A 195 20.74 9.56 -13.03
N ARG A 196 20.83 10.67 -13.76
CA ARG A 196 21.26 10.64 -15.18
C ARG A 196 22.63 10.00 -15.36
N ARG A 197 23.61 10.39 -14.54
CA ARG A 197 24.96 9.82 -14.58
C ARG A 197 24.99 8.31 -14.26
N ALA A 198 24.11 7.87 -13.36
CA ALA A 198 23.96 6.46 -13.06
C ALA A 198 23.36 5.68 -14.25
N LEU A 199 22.31 6.22 -14.90
CA LEU A 199 21.69 5.62 -16.08
C LEU A 199 22.65 5.52 -17.27
N GLU A 200 23.61 6.44 -17.40
CA GLU A 200 24.67 6.36 -18.42
C GLU A 200 25.65 5.19 -18.22
N ARG A 201 25.59 4.49 -17.08
CA ARG A 201 26.38 3.28 -16.81
C ARG A 201 25.78 2.00 -17.39
N TYR A 202 24.64 2.10 -18.07
CA TYR A 202 24.03 0.97 -18.77
C TYR A 202 24.16 1.06 -20.31
N PRO A 203 25.38 1.15 -20.88
CA PRO A 203 25.54 1.27 -22.32
C PRO A 203 24.99 0.05 -23.07
N SER A 204 24.93 -1.15 -22.45
CA SER A 204 24.30 -2.32 -23.07
C SER A 204 22.81 -2.13 -23.33
N GLN A 205 22.14 -1.22 -22.58
CA GLN A 205 20.70 -0.97 -22.66
C GLN A 205 20.38 0.36 -23.37
N THR A 206 21.28 1.33 -23.30
CA THR A 206 21.06 2.72 -23.77
C THR A 206 21.77 3.05 -25.07
N ALA A 207 22.77 2.24 -25.49
CA ALA A 207 23.57 2.49 -26.69
C ALA A 207 23.24 1.49 -27.81
N GLY A 208 23.64 1.81 -29.03
CA GLY A 208 23.41 0.98 -30.21
C GLY A 208 22.40 1.59 -31.20
N ALA A 209 22.12 0.81 -32.24
CA ALA A 209 21.18 1.25 -33.30
C ALA A 209 19.69 1.13 -32.88
N ASP A 210 19.37 0.23 -31.96
CA ASP A 210 18.03 -0.02 -31.43
C ASP A 210 18.13 -0.35 -29.92
N PRO A 211 18.39 0.65 -29.06
CA PRO A 211 18.53 0.42 -27.63
C PRO A 211 17.18 0.06 -27.01
N LEU A 212 17.19 -0.78 -25.96
CA LEU A 212 15.97 -1.10 -25.22
C LEU A 212 15.46 0.12 -24.46
N LEU A 213 16.37 0.81 -23.76
CA LEU A 213 16.09 2.05 -23.02
C LEU A 213 16.28 3.26 -23.95
N ARG A 214 15.26 3.55 -24.75
CA ARG A 214 15.26 4.68 -25.66
C ARG A 214 15.20 6.01 -24.94
N PRO A 215 15.67 7.12 -25.55
CA PRO A 215 15.62 8.45 -24.95
C PRO A 215 14.19 8.86 -24.52
N GLU A 216 13.17 8.46 -25.27
CA GLU A 216 11.76 8.76 -24.98
C GLU A 216 11.30 8.06 -23.67
N LEU A 217 11.74 6.81 -23.45
CA LEU A 217 11.47 6.10 -22.20
C LEU A 217 12.28 6.71 -21.05
N LEU A 218 13.58 6.95 -21.25
CA LEU A 218 14.43 7.55 -20.23
C LEU A 218 13.95 8.91 -19.75
N ALA A 219 13.29 9.69 -20.61
CA ALA A 219 12.72 10.99 -20.25
C ALA A 219 11.72 10.92 -19.08
N HIS A 220 11.04 9.77 -18.87
CA HIS A 220 10.13 9.58 -17.74
C HIS A 220 10.86 9.54 -16.40
N PHE A 221 12.12 9.10 -16.37
CA PHE A 221 12.92 8.88 -15.15
C PHE A 221 13.89 10.01 -14.83
N LEU A 222 14.05 10.97 -15.73
CA LEU A 222 14.97 12.11 -15.61
C LEU A 222 14.27 13.39 -15.13
N ARG A 223 13.16 13.27 -14.43
CA ARG A 223 12.45 14.36 -13.78
C ARG A 223 13.10 14.71 -12.44
N ASP A 224 12.81 15.91 -11.94
CA ASP A 224 13.25 16.36 -10.61
C ASP A 224 12.52 15.62 -9.47
N ARG A 225 11.53 14.80 -9.80
CA ARG A 225 10.77 13.99 -8.86
C ARG A 225 10.65 12.56 -9.35
N GLU A 226 10.96 11.62 -8.48
CA GLU A 226 10.74 10.19 -8.69
C GLU A 226 9.41 9.79 -8.10
N VAL A 227 8.61 9.04 -8.86
CA VAL A 227 7.24 8.66 -8.49
C VAL A 227 7.21 7.20 -8.13
N VAL A 228 6.60 6.90 -7.00
CA VAL A 228 6.31 5.55 -6.54
C VAL A 228 4.83 5.41 -6.17
N VAL A 229 4.35 4.19 -6.09
CA VAL A 229 2.97 3.84 -5.71
C VAL A 229 2.98 3.28 -4.30
N ALA A 230 2.27 3.91 -3.39
CA ALA A 230 2.09 3.43 -2.02
C ALA A 230 1.12 2.22 -1.97
N ASP A 231 1.24 1.41 -0.94
CA ASP A 231 0.40 0.23 -0.69
C ASP A 231 -0.95 0.54 -0.02
N ALA A 232 -1.21 1.81 0.24
CA ALA A 232 -2.48 2.35 0.74
C ALA A 232 -2.68 3.78 0.27
N LEU A 233 -3.90 4.31 0.43
CA LEU A 233 -4.13 5.75 0.24
C LEU A 233 -3.31 6.55 1.26
N PRO A 234 -2.53 7.55 0.80
CA PRO A 234 -1.73 8.39 1.70
C PRO A 234 -2.62 9.30 2.53
N ARG A 235 -2.12 9.72 3.71
CA ARG A 235 -2.83 10.66 4.59
C ARG A 235 -3.26 11.94 3.85
N GLU A 236 -2.43 12.41 2.94
CA GLU A 236 -2.66 13.62 2.16
C GLU A 236 -3.92 13.55 1.29
N TYR A 237 -4.33 12.35 0.87
CA TYR A 237 -5.61 12.13 0.20
C TYR A 237 -6.80 12.51 1.11
N PHE A 238 -6.77 12.05 2.35
CA PHE A 238 -7.83 12.35 3.32
C PHE A 238 -7.78 13.82 3.77
N ASP A 239 -6.59 14.36 4.05
CA ASP A 239 -6.42 15.76 4.42
C ASP A 239 -6.94 16.70 3.32
N ALA A 240 -6.67 16.40 2.04
CA ALA A 240 -7.19 17.17 0.91
C ALA A 240 -8.73 17.06 0.81
N THR A 241 -9.29 15.88 1.06
CA THR A 241 -10.74 15.64 1.07
C THR A 241 -11.43 16.45 2.17
N TYR A 242 -10.89 16.43 3.38
CA TYR A 242 -11.43 17.21 4.51
C TYR A 242 -11.18 18.71 4.41
N ALA A 243 -10.15 19.15 3.67
CA ALA A 243 -9.92 20.58 3.41
C ALA A 243 -10.98 21.18 2.48
N GLN A 244 -11.56 20.37 1.60
CA GLN A 244 -12.58 20.82 0.64
C GLN A 244 -14.00 20.80 1.25
N HIS A 245 -14.28 19.86 2.17
CA HIS A 245 -15.58 19.64 2.75
C HIS A 245 -15.49 19.25 4.22
N ASP A 246 -16.36 19.85 5.06
CA ASP A 246 -16.41 19.52 6.49
C ASP A 246 -16.93 18.11 6.77
N ASP A 247 -17.82 17.61 5.95
CA ASP A 247 -18.40 16.26 5.99
C ASP A 247 -18.46 15.70 4.56
N PRO A 248 -17.34 15.22 4.01
CA PRO A 248 -17.24 14.84 2.59
C PRO A 248 -18.22 13.75 2.18
N TRP A 249 -18.54 12.84 3.09
CA TRP A 249 -19.43 11.72 2.82
C TRP A 249 -20.86 11.95 3.30
N GLY A 250 -21.13 13.06 4.02
CA GLY A 250 -22.46 13.41 4.53
C GLY A 250 -22.91 12.54 5.69
N PHE A 251 -21.98 12.14 6.54
CA PHE A 251 -22.26 11.31 7.72
C PHE A 251 -23.31 11.91 8.63
N THR A 252 -23.32 13.24 8.76
CA THR A 252 -24.23 13.94 9.68
C THR A 252 -25.66 13.97 9.15
N ASP A 253 -25.86 14.29 7.87
CA ASP A 253 -27.16 14.72 7.35
C ASP A 253 -27.84 13.72 6.41
N ARG A 254 -27.08 12.82 5.75
CA ARG A 254 -27.67 11.87 4.81
C ARG A 254 -28.49 10.81 5.55
N TRP A 255 -29.73 10.59 5.09
CA TRP A 255 -30.58 9.51 5.61
C TRP A 255 -29.91 8.14 5.48
N TYR A 256 -29.25 7.87 4.37
CA TYR A 256 -28.51 6.65 4.11
C TYR A 256 -27.48 6.38 5.22
N GLU A 257 -26.67 7.36 5.58
CA GLU A 257 -25.63 7.23 6.60
C GLU A 257 -26.20 7.01 8.01
N ARG A 258 -27.27 7.75 8.36
CA ARG A 258 -27.96 7.53 9.63
C ARG A 258 -28.55 6.12 9.73
N ARG A 259 -29.16 5.63 8.62
CA ARG A 259 -29.72 4.28 8.56
C ARG A 259 -28.62 3.21 8.66
N LYS A 260 -27.52 3.34 7.93
CA LYS A 260 -26.38 2.41 7.98
C LYS A 260 -25.81 2.29 9.38
N ARG A 261 -25.60 3.41 10.08
CA ARG A 261 -25.17 3.42 11.49
C ARG A 261 -26.18 2.76 12.42
N ALA A 262 -27.47 3.04 12.25
CA ALA A 262 -28.52 2.39 13.05
C ALA A 262 -28.52 0.86 12.88
N VAL A 263 -28.33 0.36 11.65
CA VAL A 263 -28.16 -1.07 11.37
C VAL A 263 -26.90 -1.60 12.04
N THR A 264 -25.77 -0.88 11.97
CA THR A 264 -24.52 -1.25 12.62
C THR A 264 -24.69 -1.41 14.12
N LEU A 265 -25.29 -0.43 14.78
CA LEU A 265 -25.54 -0.47 16.24
C LEU A 265 -26.54 -1.56 16.65
N ALA A 266 -27.59 -1.79 15.85
CA ALA A 266 -28.56 -2.85 16.09
C ALA A 266 -27.99 -4.26 15.92
N SER A 267 -26.91 -4.40 15.14
CA SER A 267 -26.24 -5.67 14.89
C SER A 267 -25.26 -6.07 16.00
N LEU A 268 -24.97 -5.19 16.96
CA LEU A 268 -24.06 -5.47 18.06
C LEU A 268 -24.69 -6.49 19.04
N PRO A 269 -24.01 -7.64 19.30
CA PRO A 269 -24.59 -8.74 20.08
C PRO A 269 -24.66 -8.49 21.61
N HIS A 270 -23.92 -7.49 22.13
CA HIS A 270 -23.96 -7.15 23.55
C HIS A 270 -24.62 -5.78 23.76
N GLU A 271 -25.26 -5.61 24.88
CA GLU A 271 -25.88 -4.34 25.27
C GLU A 271 -24.81 -3.28 25.56
N ARG A 272 -23.72 -3.65 26.24
CA ARG A 272 -22.59 -2.78 26.59
C ARG A 272 -21.27 -3.48 26.38
N TYR A 273 -20.22 -2.67 26.20
CA TYR A 273 -18.83 -3.10 26.03
C TYR A 273 -17.95 -2.32 27.01
N ALA A 274 -16.99 -3.01 27.63
CA ALA A 274 -16.06 -2.39 28.57
C ALA A 274 -15.01 -1.57 27.82
N ARG A 275 -14.46 -2.13 26.71
CA ARG A 275 -13.41 -1.47 25.95
C ARG A 275 -13.57 -1.69 24.45
N ALA A 276 -13.72 -0.60 23.73
CA ALA A 276 -13.87 -0.66 22.28
C ALA A 276 -12.83 0.16 21.52
N LEU A 277 -12.56 -0.29 20.29
CA LEU A 277 -11.75 0.41 19.29
C LEU A 277 -12.63 0.67 18.06
N GLU A 278 -12.69 1.91 17.63
CA GLU A 278 -13.20 2.29 16.30
C GLU A 278 -12.05 2.75 15.43
N VAL A 279 -11.90 2.10 14.27
CA VAL A 279 -10.86 2.40 13.28
C VAL A 279 -11.47 3.21 12.14
N GLY A 280 -10.84 4.36 11.82
CA GLY A 280 -11.34 5.28 10.80
C GLY A 280 -12.53 6.10 11.31
N CYS A 281 -12.40 6.70 12.48
CA CYS A 281 -13.50 7.41 13.12
C CYS A 281 -13.95 8.68 12.38
N SER A 282 -13.18 9.17 11.41
CA SER A 282 -13.50 10.38 10.66
C SER A 282 -13.82 11.55 11.59
N ILE A 283 -14.95 12.23 11.37
CA ILE A 283 -15.44 13.36 12.20
C ILE A 283 -16.21 12.91 13.44
N GLY A 284 -16.13 11.62 13.82
CA GLY A 284 -16.64 11.08 15.09
C GLY A 284 -18.14 10.84 15.15
N VAL A 285 -18.85 10.70 14.02
CA VAL A 285 -20.31 10.54 14.03
C VAL A 285 -20.75 9.16 14.53
N LEU A 286 -20.12 8.06 14.04
CA LEU A 286 -20.37 6.71 14.55
C LEU A 286 -19.82 6.57 15.97
N THR A 287 -18.65 7.18 16.25
CA THR A 287 -18.06 7.22 17.60
C THR A 287 -19.06 7.78 18.61
N GLU A 288 -19.73 8.90 18.28
CA GLU A 288 -20.76 9.51 19.15
C GLU A 288 -21.90 8.55 19.46
N ASP A 289 -22.39 7.84 18.43
CA ASP A 289 -23.45 6.84 18.62
C ASP A 289 -22.98 5.66 19.50
N LEU A 290 -21.67 5.27 19.42
CA LEU A 290 -21.08 4.21 20.23
C LEU A 290 -20.87 4.60 21.70
N THR A 291 -20.70 5.88 22.04
CA THR A 291 -20.45 6.32 23.44
C THR A 291 -21.54 5.88 24.42
N GLY A 292 -22.77 5.68 23.95
CA GLY A 292 -23.87 5.16 24.78
C GLY A 292 -23.77 3.67 25.12
N ARG A 293 -22.86 2.94 24.47
CA ARG A 293 -22.71 1.47 24.53
C ARG A 293 -21.34 1.01 25.02
N VAL A 294 -20.38 1.91 25.25
CA VAL A 294 -18.97 1.60 25.54
C VAL A 294 -18.50 2.41 26.72
N ASP A 295 -17.77 1.77 27.65
CA ASP A 295 -17.24 2.45 28.84
C ASP A 295 -15.87 3.12 28.58
N ASP A 296 -14.95 2.46 27.84
CA ASP A 296 -13.65 3.01 27.39
C ASP A 296 -13.56 2.89 25.86
N LEU A 297 -13.86 3.98 25.14
CA LEU A 297 -13.86 4.03 23.68
C LEU A 297 -12.63 4.75 23.16
N LEU A 298 -11.79 4.02 22.42
CA LEU A 298 -10.71 4.56 21.63
C LEU A 298 -11.16 4.67 20.17
N ALA A 299 -11.12 5.86 19.61
CA ALA A 299 -11.38 6.14 18.20
C ALA A 299 -10.09 6.60 17.52
N VAL A 300 -9.76 6.01 16.39
CA VAL A 300 -8.50 6.33 15.68
C VAL A 300 -8.78 6.74 14.23
N ASP A 301 -7.97 7.69 13.75
CA ASP A 301 -7.97 8.11 12.34
C ASP A 301 -6.56 8.53 11.91
N ILE A 302 -6.30 8.51 10.60
CA ILE A 302 -5.03 8.96 10.02
C ILE A 302 -4.99 10.49 9.84
N SER A 303 -6.15 11.13 9.61
CA SER A 303 -6.27 12.56 9.30
C SER A 303 -6.36 13.42 10.56
N PRO A 304 -5.37 14.30 10.83
CA PRO A 304 -5.45 15.29 11.90
C PRO A 304 -6.70 16.18 11.80
N THR A 305 -7.09 16.56 10.58
CA THR A 305 -8.26 17.43 10.35
C THR A 305 -9.56 16.75 10.76
N ALA A 306 -9.74 15.47 10.41
CA ALA A 306 -10.89 14.68 10.84
C ALA A 306 -10.93 14.56 12.38
N MET A 307 -9.78 14.24 12.98
CA MET A 307 -9.65 14.05 14.43
C MET A 307 -9.96 15.32 15.23
N GLU A 308 -9.58 16.50 14.74
CA GLU A 308 -9.91 17.77 15.39
C GLU A 308 -11.43 17.95 15.47
N ARG A 309 -12.14 17.64 14.38
CA ARG A 309 -13.62 17.69 14.35
C ARG A 309 -14.23 16.61 15.24
N ALA A 310 -13.66 15.40 15.25
CA ALA A 310 -14.10 14.33 16.14
C ALA A 310 -13.95 14.71 17.63
N ARG A 311 -12.81 15.29 18.01
CA ARG A 311 -12.58 15.79 19.38
C ARG A 311 -13.57 16.90 19.75
N ALA A 312 -13.84 17.83 18.84
CA ALA A 312 -14.83 18.89 19.07
C ALA A 312 -16.24 18.33 19.27
N ARG A 313 -16.61 17.26 18.55
CA ARG A 313 -17.90 16.56 18.67
C ARG A 313 -18.02 15.76 19.97
N LEU A 314 -16.97 15.02 20.31
CA LEU A 314 -17.01 14.00 21.36
C LEU A 314 -16.70 14.56 22.75
N GLY A 315 -15.89 15.61 22.87
CA GLY A 315 -15.36 16.05 24.16
C GLY A 315 -14.63 14.91 24.86
N ASP A 316 -14.94 14.70 26.14
CA ASP A 316 -14.32 13.65 26.97
C ASP A 316 -15.02 12.29 26.88
N ARG A 317 -16.01 12.12 25.98
CA ARG A 317 -16.80 10.88 25.88
C ARG A 317 -16.05 9.73 25.19
N ALA A 318 -15.00 10.04 24.44
CA ALA A 318 -14.13 9.06 23.80
C ALA A 318 -12.72 9.62 23.65
N ARG A 319 -11.73 8.75 23.64
CA ARG A 319 -10.35 9.13 23.29
C ARG A 319 -10.17 9.11 21.78
N VAL A 320 -9.62 10.20 21.22
CA VAL A 320 -9.37 10.32 19.78
C VAL A 320 -7.88 10.44 19.56
N GLU A 321 -7.26 9.41 18.94
CA GLU A 321 -5.82 9.31 18.73
C GLU A 321 -5.49 9.14 17.25
N ARG A 322 -4.34 9.70 16.84
CA ARG A 322 -3.87 9.49 15.47
C ARG A 322 -3.25 8.12 15.34
N PHE A 323 -3.70 7.37 14.36
CA PHE A 323 -3.16 6.06 14.05
C PHE A 323 -3.22 5.80 12.54
N ASP A 324 -2.13 5.30 11.99
CA ASP A 324 -2.08 4.76 10.63
C ASP A 324 -2.15 3.23 10.73
N VAL A 325 -3.15 2.63 10.10
CA VAL A 325 -3.36 1.17 10.12
C VAL A 325 -2.20 0.37 9.49
N ARG A 326 -1.30 1.05 8.77
CA ARG A 326 -0.07 0.45 8.24
C ARG A 326 1.02 0.27 9.29
N ASP A 327 0.98 1.07 10.36
CA ASP A 327 1.97 1.03 11.44
C ASP A 327 1.71 -0.08 12.46
N GLY A 328 0.68 -0.90 12.24
CA GLY A 328 0.31 -2.02 13.11
C GLY A 328 -1.13 -1.95 13.61
N PHE A 329 -1.32 -2.17 14.92
CA PHE A 329 -2.63 -2.13 15.56
C PHE A 329 -2.54 -1.42 16.93
N PRO A 330 -3.54 -0.60 17.33
CA PRO A 330 -3.53 0.06 18.64
C PRO A 330 -3.41 -0.94 19.78
N ALA A 331 -2.48 -0.68 20.71
CA ALA A 331 -2.17 -1.61 21.80
C ALA A 331 -3.38 -1.81 22.74
N GLY A 332 -3.63 -3.06 23.10
CA GLY A 332 -4.67 -3.44 24.05
C GLY A 332 -5.47 -4.65 23.62
N GLU A 333 -6.36 -5.08 24.50
CA GLU A 333 -7.38 -6.08 24.24
C GLU A 333 -8.73 -5.39 24.23
N TYR A 334 -9.58 -5.72 23.25
CA TYR A 334 -10.87 -5.07 23.03
C TYR A 334 -12.00 -6.10 22.99
N ASP A 335 -13.11 -5.79 23.64
CA ASP A 335 -14.33 -6.57 23.55
C ASP A 335 -15.23 -6.12 22.39
N LEU A 336 -14.94 -4.95 21.77
CA LEU A 336 -15.50 -4.51 20.49
C LEU A 336 -14.45 -3.86 19.62
N ILE A 337 -14.31 -4.34 18.39
CA ILE A 337 -13.53 -3.67 17.34
C ILE A 337 -14.50 -3.35 16.20
N VAL A 338 -14.53 -2.08 15.77
CA VAL A 338 -15.34 -1.59 14.65
C VAL A 338 -14.41 -1.11 13.54
N ILE A 339 -14.53 -1.73 12.37
CA ILE A 339 -13.83 -1.35 11.13
C ILE A 339 -14.90 -0.97 10.11
N SER A 340 -15.17 0.32 10.00
CA SER A 340 -16.19 0.85 9.10
C SER A 340 -15.59 1.79 8.08
N GLU A 341 -15.78 1.48 6.78
CA GLU A 341 -15.35 2.31 5.65
C GLU A 341 -13.82 2.55 5.59
N VAL A 342 -13.01 1.55 6.00
CA VAL A 342 -11.53 1.68 6.06
C VAL A 342 -10.81 0.65 5.19
N GLY A 343 -11.23 -0.61 5.23
CA GLY A 343 -10.47 -1.72 4.67
C GLY A 343 -10.11 -1.57 3.20
N TYR A 344 -10.94 -0.95 2.42
CA TYR A 344 -10.73 -0.76 0.97
C TYR A 344 -9.73 0.36 0.62
N TYR A 345 -9.24 1.13 1.60
CA TYR A 345 -8.15 2.08 1.41
C TYR A 345 -6.77 1.43 1.39
N LEU A 346 -6.68 0.17 1.79
CA LEU A 346 -5.49 -0.65 1.80
C LEU A 346 -5.46 -1.58 0.58
N THR A 347 -4.27 -1.91 0.10
CA THR A 347 -4.12 -3.07 -0.78
C THR A 347 -4.29 -4.37 0.04
N ARG A 348 -4.39 -5.52 -0.64
CA ARG A 348 -4.79 -6.79 -0.03
C ARG A 348 -3.87 -7.22 1.13
N GLU A 349 -2.57 -7.13 0.96
CA GLU A 349 -1.63 -7.59 1.99
C GLU A 349 -1.59 -6.71 3.25
N PRO A 350 -1.50 -5.37 3.18
CA PRO A 350 -1.71 -4.52 4.35
C PRO A 350 -3.03 -4.77 5.05
N LEU A 351 -4.13 -5.00 4.29
CA LEU A 351 -5.43 -5.34 4.87
C LEU A 351 -5.40 -6.65 5.67
N ARG A 352 -4.82 -7.72 5.12
CA ARG A 352 -4.70 -9.01 5.81
C ARG A 352 -3.97 -8.88 7.14
N ARG A 353 -2.81 -8.22 7.13
CA ARG A 353 -2.02 -7.98 8.34
C ARG A 353 -2.80 -7.19 9.40
N PHE A 354 -3.48 -6.14 8.97
CA PHE A 354 -4.32 -5.33 9.85
C PHE A 354 -5.46 -6.16 10.46
N LEU A 355 -6.12 -7.00 9.67
CA LEU A 355 -7.20 -7.88 10.13
C LEU A 355 -6.68 -8.99 11.06
N ASP A 356 -5.51 -9.58 10.81
CA ASP A 356 -4.88 -10.54 11.71
C ASP A 356 -4.53 -9.92 13.07
N ALA A 357 -4.02 -8.69 13.06
CA ALA A 357 -3.74 -7.95 14.29
C ALA A 357 -5.04 -7.59 15.03
N ALA A 358 -6.10 -7.21 14.32
CA ALA A 358 -7.43 -6.99 14.89
C ALA A 358 -7.95 -8.26 15.57
N ARG A 359 -7.85 -9.43 14.88
CA ARG A 359 -8.22 -10.73 15.46
C ARG A 359 -7.41 -11.06 16.71
N ALA A 360 -6.11 -10.78 16.71
CA ALA A 360 -5.25 -11.03 17.87
C ALA A 360 -5.63 -10.15 19.07
N ALA A 361 -6.03 -8.91 18.83
CA ALA A 361 -6.43 -7.93 19.84
C ALA A 361 -7.87 -8.12 20.38
N LEU A 362 -8.67 -9.03 19.83
CA LEU A 362 -9.99 -9.35 20.35
C LEU A 362 -9.89 -10.09 21.68
N ALA A 363 -10.63 -9.62 22.69
CA ALA A 363 -10.87 -10.34 23.95
C ALA A 363 -11.52 -11.73 23.70
N PRO A 364 -11.51 -12.65 24.67
CA PRO A 364 -12.12 -13.97 24.53
C PRO A 364 -13.59 -13.93 24.06
N ASP A 365 -14.38 -12.99 24.56
CA ASP A 365 -15.77 -12.75 24.14
C ASP A 365 -15.91 -11.58 23.14
N GLY A 366 -14.78 -11.17 22.56
CA GLY A 366 -14.66 -10.00 21.70
C GLY A 366 -15.43 -10.13 20.38
N VAL A 367 -15.89 -8.99 19.89
CA VAL A 367 -16.70 -8.83 18.68
C VAL A 367 -15.96 -7.95 17.67
N LEU A 368 -15.89 -8.40 16.43
CA LEU A 368 -15.41 -7.64 15.29
C LEU A 368 -16.59 -7.27 14.40
N VAL A 369 -16.78 -5.99 14.16
CA VAL A 369 -17.81 -5.45 13.25
C VAL A 369 -17.11 -4.83 12.05
N CYS A 370 -17.48 -5.27 10.85
CA CYS A 370 -17.01 -4.71 9.59
C CYS A 370 -18.20 -4.20 8.76
N CYS A 371 -18.12 -2.96 8.28
CA CYS A 371 -19.15 -2.35 7.44
C CYS A 371 -18.49 -1.57 6.30
N HIS A 372 -18.82 -1.89 5.03
CA HIS A 372 -18.17 -1.27 3.88
C HIS A 372 -19.16 -1.02 2.73
N TRP A 373 -18.99 0.12 2.09
CA TRP A 373 -19.58 0.48 0.80
C TRP A 373 -19.18 -0.52 -0.28
N ARG A 374 -20.11 -0.91 -1.17
CA ARG A 374 -19.88 -1.98 -2.14
C ARG A 374 -19.60 -1.51 -3.55
N HIS A 375 -20.07 -0.32 -3.91
CA HIS A 375 -19.85 0.19 -5.26
C HIS A 375 -18.37 0.53 -5.48
N PRO A 376 -17.85 0.30 -6.70
CA PRO A 376 -16.47 0.63 -7.00
C PRO A 376 -16.23 2.13 -6.90
N VAL A 377 -15.12 2.50 -6.30
CA VAL A 377 -14.61 3.86 -6.26
C VAL A 377 -13.25 3.82 -6.97
N ARG A 378 -13.06 4.69 -7.96
CA ARG A 378 -11.86 4.69 -8.81
C ARG A 378 -10.56 4.73 -8.02
N ASP A 379 -10.56 5.51 -6.94
CA ASP A 379 -9.36 5.77 -6.15
C ASP A 379 -9.03 4.67 -5.14
N TYR A 380 -9.96 3.73 -4.89
CA TYR A 380 -9.78 2.75 -3.83
C TYR A 380 -9.11 1.47 -4.34
N PRO A 381 -8.10 0.95 -3.62
CA PRO A 381 -7.41 -0.29 -3.97
C PRO A 381 -8.33 -1.52 -4.03
N LEU A 382 -9.31 -1.57 -3.15
CA LEU A 382 -10.25 -2.69 -3.01
C LEU A 382 -11.71 -2.21 -3.01
N ARG A 383 -12.62 -3.15 -3.23
CA ARG A 383 -14.06 -2.97 -3.04
C ARG A 383 -14.47 -3.49 -1.67
N GLY A 384 -15.61 -3.04 -1.14
CA GLY A 384 -16.12 -3.54 0.13
C GLY A 384 -16.31 -5.06 0.16
N ASP A 385 -16.78 -5.66 -0.93
CA ASP A 385 -16.93 -7.12 -1.02
C ASP A 385 -15.58 -7.86 -0.89
N GLU A 386 -14.51 -7.32 -1.50
CA GLU A 386 -13.15 -7.89 -1.39
C GLU A 386 -12.58 -7.76 0.03
N VAL A 387 -12.88 -6.65 0.72
CA VAL A 387 -12.53 -6.49 2.14
C VAL A 387 -13.21 -7.57 2.97
N HIS A 388 -14.50 -7.81 2.74
CA HIS A 388 -15.26 -8.82 3.47
C HIS A 388 -14.84 -10.25 3.15
N ASP A 389 -14.28 -10.54 1.95
CA ASP A 389 -13.64 -11.82 1.64
C ASP A 389 -12.43 -12.06 2.56
N GLU A 390 -11.59 -11.04 2.77
CA GLU A 390 -10.44 -11.14 3.68
C GLU A 390 -10.87 -11.23 5.16
N VAL A 391 -11.93 -10.52 5.57
CA VAL A 391 -12.47 -10.64 6.93
C VAL A 391 -12.99 -12.07 7.19
N ARG A 392 -13.69 -12.67 6.23
CA ARG A 392 -14.17 -14.06 6.35
C ARG A 392 -13.03 -15.07 6.41
N ALA A 393 -11.90 -14.79 5.74
CA ALA A 393 -10.70 -15.63 5.78
C ALA A 393 -10.04 -15.71 7.17
N LEU A 394 -10.37 -14.78 8.11
CA LEU A 394 -9.94 -14.86 9.51
C LEU A 394 -10.46 -16.11 10.24
N GLY A 395 -11.51 -16.79 9.72
CA GLY A 395 -12.09 -18.00 10.32
C GLY A 395 -12.83 -17.75 11.64
N LEU A 396 -13.19 -16.51 11.96
CA LEU A 396 -14.04 -16.20 13.12
C LEU A 396 -15.49 -16.60 12.84
N PRO A 397 -16.23 -17.13 13.84
CA PRO A 397 -17.67 -17.36 13.72
C PRO A 397 -18.42 -16.08 13.36
N ARG A 398 -19.21 -16.12 12.29
CA ARG A 398 -20.05 -15.01 11.87
C ARG A 398 -21.41 -15.08 12.56
N LEU A 399 -21.78 -14.06 13.32
CA LEU A 399 -23.05 -13.93 14.04
C LEU A 399 -24.13 -13.22 13.23
N VAL A 400 -23.75 -12.21 12.45
CA VAL A 400 -24.67 -11.38 11.66
C VAL A 400 -24.08 -11.19 10.26
N GLU A 401 -24.97 -11.24 9.27
CA GLU A 401 -24.72 -10.75 7.93
C GLU A 401 -25.89 -9.86 7.52
N HIS A 402 -25.61 -8.63 7.13
CA HIS A 402 -26.53 -7.72 6.49
C HIS A 402 -25.94 -7.26 5.17
N ARG A 403 -26.63 -7.55 4.07
CA ARG A 403 -26.14 -7.27 2.73
C ARG A 403 -27.20 -6.57 1.90
N GLU A 404 -26.87 -5.42 1.39
CA GLU A 404 -27.68 -4.62 0.47
C GLU A 404 -26.91 -4.35 -0.81
N ASP A 405 -27.53 -3.69 -1.77
CA ASP A 405 -26.85 -3.27 -2.99
C ASP A 405 -25.71 -2.27 -2.68
N ASP A 406 -25.91 -1.43 -1.67
CA ASP A 406 -25.01 -0.31 -1.36
C ASP A 406 -23.93 -0.66 -0.34
N PHE A 407 -24.22 -1.49 0.67
CA PHE A 407 -23.23 -1.85 1.69
C PHE A 407 -23.37 -3.29 2.16
N VAL A 408 -22.30 -3.80 2.73
CA VAL A 408 -22.25 -5.07 3.44
C VAL A 408 -21.76 -4.82 4.87
N LEU A 409 -22.45 -5.44 5.82
CA LEU A 409 -22.09 -5.41 7.23
C LEU A 409 -22.05 -6.85 7.74
N GLU A 410 -20.97 -7.23 8.40
CA GLU A 410 -20.82 -8.51 9.04
C GLU A 410 -20.30 -8.34 10.47
N VAL A 411 -20.81 -9.18 11.37
CA VAL A 411 -20.39 -9.24 12.76
C VAL A 411 -19.82 -10.62 13.06
N PHE A 412 -18.59 -10.62 13.56
CA PHE A 412 -17.87 -11.84 13.92
C PHE A 412 -17.56 -11.83 15.43
N ALA A 413 -17.49 -13.00 16.03
CA ALA A 413 -17.07 -13.13 17.42
C ALA A 413 -16.29 -14.42 17.64
N ARG A 414 -15.48 -14.48 18.68
CA ARG A 414 -14.82 -15.72 19.09
C ARG A 414 -15.81 -16.79 19.61
N ASP A 415 -16.81 -16.34 20.35
CA ASP A 415 -17.90 -17.19 20.82
C ASP A 415 -18.99 -17.33 19.73
N PRO A 416 -19.30 -18.52 19.25
CA PRO A 416 -20.29 -18.75 18.18
C PRO A 416 -21.77 -18.65 18.64
N ARG A 417 -22.04 -18.48 19.93
CA ARG A 417 -23.41 -18.45 20.43
C ARG A 417 -24.19 -17.27 19.86
N SER A 418 -25.45 -17.50 19.51
CA SER A 418 -26.36 -16.44 19.06
C SER A 418 -26.66 -15.44 20.18
N VAL A 419 -27.18 -14.27 19.82
CA VAL A 419 -27.61 -13.24 20.79
C VAL A 419 -28.63 -13.79 21.78
N ALA A 420 -29.60 -14.59 21.30
CA ALA A 420 -30.59 -15.25 22.16
C ALA A 420 -29.93 -16.21 23.17
N ALA A 421 -28.97 -17.04 22.71
CA ALA A 421 -28.24 -17.96 23.59
C ALA A 421 -27.36 -17.21 24.62
N ARG A 422 -26.76 -16.06 24.22
CA ARG A 422 -25.99 -15.21 25.14
C ARG A 422 -26.87 -14.57 26.21
N SER A 423 -28.13 -14.27 25.90
CA SER A 423 -29.12 -13.71 26.82
C SER A 423 -29.89 -14.78 27.62
N GLY A 424 -29.59 -16.04 27.43
CA GLY A 424 -30.26 -17.14 28.16
C GLY A 424 -31.65 -17.48 27.65
N LEU A 425 -32.00 -17.10 26.42
CA LEU A 425 -33.28 -17.38 25.77
C LEU A 425 -33.28 -18.67 24.93
N ALA A 426 -32.10 -19.21 24.60
CA ALA A 426 -31.93 -20.41 23.78
C ALA A 426 -30.74 -21.26 24.25
#